data_2f9c04353e66bde68dd291ef75371e80
#
_entry.id   2f9c04353e66bde68dd291ef75371e80
#
_cell.length_a   1.000
_cell.length_b   1.000
_cell.length_c   1.000
_cell.angle_alpha   90.00
_cell.angle_beta   90.00
_cell.angle_gamma   90.00
#
_symmetry.space_group_name_H-M   'P 1'
#
loop_
_entity.id
_entity.type
_entity.pdbx_description
1 polymer ?
#
loop_
_entity_poly.entity_id
_entity_poly.type
_entity_poly.pdbx_seq_one_letter_code
_entity_poly.pdbx_strand_id
1 'polypeptide(L)'
;YVGIDPRVENHPIYEKQAEFYTKHNSFFETEKKADFIISPAEDADLTQYENHFDIIFSSPPYFNVERYSYDDTQSWVRYKNIDAWNKLFLHKTIANVWPTLKKGGILAINIADVYAASKGDGKGYKEICNPMNDFIKTLGAEYEGCLGMEMAKRPGSAGAGAIIEGDEGRYTEEALEKAREAADKTFCEPVWIWKKL
;
A
#
# COMPACT_ATOMS: atom_id res chain seq x y z
N TYR A 1 1.26 8.99 15.35
CA TYR A 1 1.05 7.83 14.47
C TYR A 1 -0.36 7.28 14.63
N VAL A 2 -1.01 6.94 13.53
CA VAL A 2 -2.27 6.18 13.54
C VAL A 2 -2.10 4.96 12.64
N GLY A 3 -2.34 3.76 13.19
CA GLY A 3 -2.31 2.49 12.47
C GLY A 3 -3.71 1.94 12.29
N ILE A 4 -3.98 1.31 11.15
CA ILE A 4 -5.26 0.67 10.85
C ILE A 4 -4.98 -0.79 10.46
N ASP A 5 -5.57 -1.72 11.18
CA ASP A 5 -5.48 -3.16 10.88
C ASP A 5 -6.79 -3.84 11.29
N PRO A 6 -7.41 -4.66 10.41
CA PRO A 6 -8.65 -5.36 10.75
C PRO A 6 -8.45 -6.51 11.76
N ARG A 7 -7.21 -6.94 12.02
CA ARG A 7 -6.91 -8.10 12.87
C ARG A 7 -6.77 -7.72 14.33
N VAL A 8 -7.77 -8.07 15.11
CA VAL A 8 -7.81 -7.81 16.56
C VAL A 8 -6.62 -8.45 17.31
N GLU A 9 -6.12 -9.60 16.83
CA GLU A 9 -5.00 -10.32 17.46
C GLU A 9 -3.68 -9.57 17.38
N ASN A 10 -3.51 -8.70 16.38
CA ASN A 10 -2.31 -7.89 16.21
C ASN A 10 -2.25 -6.69 17.17
N HIS A 11 -3.41 -6.23 17.64
CA HIS A 11 -3.53 -5.01 18.44
C HIS A 11 -2.64 -4.99 19.69
N PRO A 12 -2.59 -6.04 20.54
CA PRO A 12 -1.71 -6.05 21.71
C PRO A 12 -0.22 -6.01 21.34
N ILE A 13 0.14 -6.46 20.14
CA ILE A 13 1.53 -6.41 19.66
C ILE A 13 1.88 -4.96 19.26
N TYR A 14 0.98 -4.27 18.57
CA TYR A 14 1.16 -2.87 18.20
C TYR A 14 1.28 -1.94 19.42
N GLU A 15 0.46 -2.18 20.45
CA GLU A 15 0.54 -1.43 21.71
C GLU A 15 1.92 -1.59 22.39
N LYS A 16 2.43 -2.83 22.46
CA LYS A 16 3.76 -3.10 23.00
C LYS A 16 4.89 -2.46 22.19
N GLN A 17 4.77 -2.46 20.85
CA GLN A 17 5.73 -1.79 19.98
C GLN A 17 5.69 -0.26 20.20
N ALA A 18 4.50 0.33 20.27
CA ALA A 18 4.34 1.75 20.54
C ALA A 18 4.94 2.13 21.89
N GLU A 19 4.68 1.36 22.94
CA GLU A 19 5.26 1.55 24.26
C GLU A 19 6.80 1.49 24.23
N PHE A 20 7.36 0.50 23.53
CA PHE A 20 8.80 0.37 23.35
C PHE A 20 9.40 1.61 22.67
N TYR A 21 8.85 2.06 21.54
CA TYR A 21 9.39 3.19 20.80
C TYR A 21 9.16 4.53 21.48
N THR A 22 8.11 4.69 22.27
CA THR A 22 7.90 5.92 23.06
C THR A 22 8.91 6.02 24.21
N LYS A 23 9.25 4.91 24.88
CA LYS A 23 10.21 4.87 26.00
C LYS A 23 11.67 5.05 25.57
N HIS A 24 12.06 4.56 24.38
CA HIS A 24 13.47 4.48 23.98
C HIS A 24 13.94 5.60 23.06
N ASN A 25 13.08 6.52 22.68
CA ASN A 25 13.42 7.63 21.76
C ASN A 25 13.54 8.97 22.50
N SER A 26 14.50 9.06 23.42
CA SER A 26 14.73 10.24 24.26
C SER A 26 15.47 11.40 23.57
N PHE A 27 15.81 11.31 22.28
CA PHE A 27 16.55 12.38 21.58
C PHE A 27 15.69 13.62 21.26
N PHE A 28 14.36 13.53 21.32
CA PHE A 28 13.44 14.66 21.11
C PHE A 28 12.42 14.68 22.24
N GLU A 29 12.30 15.81 22.92
CA GLU A 29 11.36 16.04 24.05
C GLU A 29 9.88 16.11 23.62
N THR A 30 9.51 15.61 22.45
CA THR A 30 8.12 15.61 21.99
C THR A 30 7.39 14.34 22.42
N GLU A 31 6.26 14.52 23.07
CA GLU A 31 5.34 13.42 23.41
C GLU A 31 4.89 12.72 22.12
N LYS A 32 5.26 11.44 21.97
CA LYS A 32 4.87 10.62 20.81
C LYS A 32 3.60 9.86 21.17
N LYS A 33 2.60 9.95 20.32
CA LYS A 33 1.33 9.23 20.47
C LYS A 33 1.16 8.23 19.34
N ALA A 34 0.61 7.07 19.68
CA ALA A 34 0.24 6.05 18.71
C ALA A 34 -1.18 5.58 19.02
N ASP A 35 -2.06 5.69 18.04
CA ASP A 35 -3.44 5.21 18.09
C ASP A 35 -3.59 4.06 17.09
N PHE A 36 -4.43 3.08 17.42
CA PHE A 36 -4.68 1.94 16.56
C PHE A 36 -6.18 1.74 16.36
N ILE A 37 -6.61 1.64 15.09
CA ILE A 37 -8.00 1.43 14.69
C ILE A 37 -8.15 0.00 14.21
N ILE A 38 -9.01 -0.77 14.88
CA ILE A 38 -9.35 -2.15 14.48
C ILE A 38 -10.51 -2.06 13.48
N SER A 39 -10.17 -2.01 12.21
CA SER A 39 -11.14 -1.94 11.11
C SER A 39 -10.48 -2.30 9.79
N PRO A 40 -11.22 -2.84 8.81
CA PRO A 40 -10.80 -2.76 7.41
C PRO A 40 -10.54 -1.29 7.04
N ALA A 41 -9.43 -1.03 6.33
CA ALA A 41 -9.00 0.35 6.06
C ALA A 41 -10.03 1.13 5.20
N GLU A 42 -10.72 0.41 4.31
CA GLU A 42 -11.77 0.98 3.46
C GLU A 42 -13.05 1.38 4.22
N ASP A 43 -13.21 0.91 5.47
CA ASP A 43 -14.40 1.16 6.31
C ASP A 43 -14.06 1.90 7.62
N ALA A 44 -12.78 2.22 7.85
CA ALA A 44 -12.35 2.90 9.07
C ALA A 44 -12.97 4.30 9.20
N ASP A 45 -13.46 4.66 10.39
CA ASP A 45 -13.87 6.03 10.66
C ASP A 45 -12.64 6.91 10.95
N LEU A 46 -12.35 7.81 10.02
CA LEU A 46 -11.21 8.71 10.04
C LEU A 46 -11.63 10.19 10.13
N THR A 47 -12.89 10.46 10.41
CA THR A 47 -13.45 11.82 10.39
C THR A 47 -12.74 12.77 11.35
N GLN A 48 -12.25 12.26 12.49
CA GLN A 48 -11.48 13.06 13.46
C GLN A 48 -10.08 13.48 12.98
N TYR A 49 -9.58 12.91 11.88
CA TYR A 49 -8.24 13.15 11.37
C TYR A 49 -8.21 14.01 10.10
N GLU A 50 -9.27 14.74 9.77
CA GLU A 50 -9.29 15.59 8.58
C GLU A 50 -8.11 16.58 8.56
N ASN A 51 -7.37 16.64 7.44
CA ASN A 51 -6.16 17.48 7.26
C ASN A 51 -5.14 17.35 8.42
N HIS A 52 -4.92 16.15 8.90
CA HIS A 52 -4.11 15.88 10.10
C HIS A 52 -2.70 15.36 9.78
N PHE A 53 -2.54 14.50 8.79
CA PHE A 53 -1.29 13.81 8.51
C PHE A 53 -0.44 14.51 7.46
N ASP A 54 0.88 14.48 7.67
CA ASP A 54 1.86 14.94 6.70
C ASP A 54 2.22 13.81 5.71
N ILE A 55 2.16 12.55 6.17
CA ILE A 55 2.48 11.36 5.38
C ILE A 55 1.48 10.25 5.69
N ILE A 56 1.00 9.59 4.65
CA ILE A 56 0.30 8.31 4.71
C ILE A 56 1.15 7.29 3.97
N PHE A 57 1.50 6.20 4.63
CA PHE A 57 2.21 5.07 4.03
C PHE A 57 1.39 3.80 4.17
N SER A 58 1.28 3.02 3.12
CA SER A 58 0.66 1.69 3.15
C SER A 58 1.36 0.72 2.22
N SER A 59 1.45 -0.53 2.66
CA SER A 59 1.70 -1.69 1.81
C SER A 59 0.47 -2.60 1.92
N PRO A 60 -0.57 -2.34 1.14
CA PRO A 60 -1.80 -3.12 1.22
C PRO A 60 -1.55 -4.56 0.74
N PRO A 61 -2.33 -5.55 1.19
CA PRO A 61 -2.19 -6.92 0.71
C PRO A 61 -2.35 -6.98 -0.82
N TYR A 62 -1.51 -7.76 -1.50
CA TYR A 62 -1.51 -7.84 -2.96
C TYR A 62 -2.59 -8.81 -3.44
N PHE A 63 -3.82 -8.31 -3.55
CA PHE A 63 -5.02 -9.03 -3.93
C PHE A 63 -5.17 -10.36 -3.15
N ASN A 64 -5.14 -11.52 -3.81
CA ASN A 64 -5.27 -12.84 -3.21
C ASN A 64 -3.94 -13.59 -3.03
N VAL A 65 -2.81 -12.92 -3.27
CA VAL A 65 -1.48 -13.50 -3.10
C VAL A 65 -1.11 -13.60 -1.63
N GLU A 66 -1.49 -12.59 -0.85
CA GLU A 66 -1.28 -12.55 0.59
C GLU A 66 -2.59 -12.83 1.34
N ARG A 67 -2.61 -13.95 2.07
CA ARG A 67 -3.79 -14.43 2.81
C ARG A 67 -3.44 -14.57 4.28
N TYR A 68 -3.59 -13.46 5.00
CA TYR A 68 -3.22 -13.40 6.42
C TYR A 68 -4.18 -14.16 7.33
N SER A 69 -5.48 -14.16 7.01
CA SER A 69 -6.51 -14.97 7.68
C SER A 69 -7.68 -15.26 6.74
N TYR A 70 -8.68 -16.01 7.21
CA TYR A 70 -9.94 -16.31 6.48
C TYR A 70 -11.12 -15.49 7.00
N ASP A 71 -10.86 -14.47 7.83
CA ASP A 71 -11.91 -13.63 8.38
C ASP A 71 -12.58 -12.78 7.30
N ASP A 72 -13.83 -12.46 7.51
CA ASP A 72 -14.64 -11.65 6.60
C ASP A 72 -14.19 -10.18 6.52
N THR A 73 -13.26 -9.76 7.38
CA THR A 73 -12.59 -8.46 7.34
C THR A 73 -11.45 -8.38 6.32
N GLN A 74 -10.99 -9.53 5.81
CA GLN A 74 -9.87 -9.58 4.87
C GLN A 74 -10.30 -9.21 3.45
N SER A 75 -9.52 -8.36 2.77
CA SER A 75 -9.86 -7.86 1.43
C SER A 75 -10.04 -8.98 0.39
N TRP A 76 -9.19 -10.02 0.42
CA TRP A 76 -9.29 -11.17 -0.48
C TRP A 76 -10.50 -12.07 -0.18
N VAL A 77 -11.04 -12.05 1.03
CA VAL A 77 -12.28 -12.74 1.41
C VAL A 77 -13.50 -11.95 0.94
N ARG A 78 -13.48 -10.63 1.12
CA ARG A 78 -14.58 -9.71 0.76
C ARG A 78 -14.72 -9.52 -0.75
N TYR A 79 -13.59 -9.38 -1.46
CA TYR A 79 -13.55 -8.98 -2.88
C TYR A 79 -12.89 -10.08 -3.72
N LYS A 80 -13.68 -10.95 -4.33
CA LYS A 80 -13.22 -12.18 -4.97
C LYS A 80 -12.57 -12.02 -6.35
N ASN A 81 -12.80 -10.92 -7.03
CA ASN A 81 -12.19 -10.62 -8.33
C ASN A 81 -11.39 -9.32 -8.28
N ILE A 82 -10.45 -9.17 -9.22
CA ILE A 82 -9.51 -8.04 -9.21
C ILE A 82 -10.20 -6.68 -9.38
N ASP A 83 -11.25 -6.59 -10.20
CA ASP A 83 -11.94 -5.32 -10.42
C ASP A 83 -12.69 -4.86 -9.18
N ALA A 84 -13.38 -5.78 -8.50
CA ALA A 84 -14.03 -5.51 -7.23
C ALA A 84 -13.01 -5.16 -6.15
N TRP A 85 -11.88 -5.87 -6.10
CA TRP A 85 -10.80 -5.61 -5.16
C TRP A 85 -10.17 -4.22 -5.38
N ASN A 86 -9.82 -3.88 -6.64
CA ASN A 86 -9.32 -2.55 -6.97
C ASN A 86 -10.31 -1.45 -6.54
N LYS A 87 -11.58 -1.61 -6.92
CA LYS A 87 -12.58 -0.55 -6.73
C LYS A 87 -13.08 -0.43 -5.29
N LEU A 88 -13.41 -1.56 -4.64
CA LEU A 88 -14.11 -1.58 -3.35
C LEU A 88 -13.16 -1.71 -2.15
N PHE A 89 -11.93 -2.14 -2.37
CA PHE A 89 -10.89 -2.14 -1.34
C PHE A 89 -9.88 -1.03 -1.60
N LEU A 90 -9.05 -1.14 -2.66
CA LEU A 90 -7.89 -0.26 -2.84
C LEU A 90 -8.31 1.21 -3.06
N HIS A 91 -9.18 1.48 -4.04
CA HIS A 91 -9.63 2.85 -4.31
C HIS A 91 -10.44 3.41 -3.15
N LYS A 92 -11.28 2.59 -2.51
CA LYS A 92 -12.06 3.03 -1.34
C LYS A 92 -11.17 3.33 -0.14
N THR A 93 -10.13 2.51 0.11
CA THR A 93 -9.12 2.81 1.13
C THR A 93 -8.43 4.14 0.85
N ILE A 94 -7.96 4.35 -0.38
CA ILE A 94 -7.31 5.61 -0.77
C ILE A 94 -8.27 6.79 -0.60
N ALA A 95 -9.52 6.67 -1.08
CA ALA A 95 -10.53 7.71 -0.91
C ALA A 95 -10.83 8.02 0.56
N ASN A 96 -10.80 7.01 1.43
CA ASN A 96 -11.05 7.15 2.86
C ASN A 96 -9.90 7.87 3.59
N VAL A 97 -8.65 7.56 3.24
CA VAL A 97 -7.49 8.20 3.88
C VAL A 97 -7.12 9.55 3.27
N TRP A 98 -7.49 9.83 2.01
CA TRP A 98 -7.12 11.06 1.31
C TRP A 98 -7.53 12.36 2.01
N PRO A 99 -8.75 12.51 2.58
CA PRO A 99 -9.13 13.71 3.32
C PRO A 99 -8.27 13.96 4.56
N THR A 100 -7.68 12.92 5.15
CA THR A 100 -6.86 13.05 6.36
C THR A 100 -5.47 13.63 6.09
N LEU A 101 -5.01 13.61 4.84
CA LEU A 101 -3.76 14.24 4.42
C LEU A 101 -3.90 15.77 4.44
N LYS A 102 -2.91 16.45 4.96
CA LYS A 102 -2.75 17.90 4.81
C LYS A 102 -2.50 18.28 3.36
N LYS A 103 -2.79 19.51 3.00
CA LYS A 103 -2.30 20.10 1.74
C LYS A 103 -0.77 20.05 1.71
N GLY A 104 -0.18 19.58 0.63
CA GLY A 104 1.26 19.31 0.50
C GLY A 104 1.71 18.01 1.15
N GLY A 105 0.83 17.27 1.79
CA GLY A 105 1.12 15.96 2.40
C GLY A 105 1.31 14.86 1.35
N ILE A 106 2.01 13.80 1.74
CA ILE A 106 2.45 12.71 0.87
C ILE A 106 1.65 11.45 1.11
N LEU A 107 1.15 10.85 0.04
CA LEU A 107 0.64 9.49 0.00
C LEU A 107 1.69 8.58 -0.65
N ALA A 108 2.18 7.59 0.07
CA ALA A 108 3.14 6.62 -0.39
C ALA A 108 2.54 5.21 -0.33
N ILE A 109 2.42 4.53 -1.47
CA ILE A 109 1.85 3.18 -1.55
C ILE A 109 2.85 2.22 -2.15
N ASN A 110 3.24 1.21 -1.35
CA ASN A 110 4.06 0.11 -1.80
C ASN A 110 3.16 -1.00 -2.32
N ILE A 111 3.04 -1.14 -3.62
CA ILE A 111 2.24 -2.17 -4.29
C ILE A 111 2.72 -2.39 -5.73
N ALA A 112 2.69 -3.64 -6.15
CA ALA A 112 3.00 -4.05 -7.52
C ALA A 112 1.84 -4.83 -8.14
N ASP A 113 1.87 -4.94 -9.46
CA ASP A 113 1.00 -5.87 -10.17
C ASP A 113 1.37 -7.31 -9.84
N VAL A 114 0.41 -8.22 -9.88
CA VAL A 114 0.61 -9.60 -9.47
C VAL A 114 0.25 -10.61 -10.54
N TYR A 115 0.92 -11.75 -10.50
CA TYR A 115 0.56 -12.89 -11.32
C TYR A 115 -0.22 -13.91 -10.47
N ALA A 116 -1.51 -14.04 -10.72
CA ALA A 116 -2.34 -15.02 -10.06
C ALA A 116 -2.14 -16.41 -10.67
N ALA A 117 -1.59 -17.33 -9.87
CA ALA A 117 -1.36 -18.72 -10.29
C ALA A 117 -2.60 -19.61 -10.09
N SER A 118 -3.58 -19.19 -9.29
CA SER A 118 -4.72 -20.02 -8.89
C SER A 118 -5.88 -19.97 -9.90
N LYS A 119 -6.58 -21.09 -10.02
CA LYS A 119 -7.69 -21.29 -10.97
C LYS A 119 -8.95 -20.48 -10.68
N GLY A 120 -9.11 -19.85 -9.50
CA GLY A 120 -10.35 -19.22 -9.05
C GLY A 120 -10.70 -17.90 -9.75
N ASP A 121 -9.70 -17.05 -10.07
CA ASP A 121 -9.88 -15.72 -10.64
C ASP A 121 -9.31 -15.55 -12.06
N GLY A 122 -9.11 -16.65 -12.75
CA GLY A 122 -8.38 -16.67 -13.99
C GLY A 122 -6.86 -16.56 -13.75
N LYS A 123 -6.13 -17.56 -14.25
CA LYS A 123 -4.68 -17.55 -14.31
C LYS A 123 -4.22 -16.34 -15.13
N GLY A 124 -3.25 -15.60 -14.65
CA GLY A 124 -2.62 -14.54 -15.42
C GLY A 124 -2.27 -13.30 -14.60
N TYR A 125 -1.81 -12.32 -15.32
CA TYR A 125 -1.41 -11.02 -14.83
C TYR A 125 -2.65 -10.24 -14.32
N LYS A 126 -2.50 -9.59 -13.17
CA LYS A 126 -3.53 -8.76 -12.55
C LYS A 126 -3.00 -7.34 -12.39
N GLU A 127 -3.61 -6.44 -13.11
CA GLU A 127 -3.26 -5.03 -13.08
C GLU A 127 -3.83 -4.35 -11.84
N ILE A 128 -2.97 -3.76 -11.06
CA ILE A 128 -3.29 -3.03 -9.82
C ILE A 128 -2.78 -1.59 -9.91
N CYS A 129 -1.53 -1.42 -10.36
CA CYS A 129 -0.83 -0.14 -10.29
C CYS A 129 -1.45 0.94 -11.18
N ASN A 130 -1.74 0.64 -12.46
CA ASN A 130 -2.33 1.63 -13.34
C ASN A 130 -3.74 2.06 -12.90
N PRO A 131 -4.68 1.14 -12.58
CA PRO A 131 -5.97 1.53 -12.03
C PRO A 131 -5.87 2.37 -10.75
N MET A 132 -4.95 2.03 -9.86
CA MET A 132 -4.69 2.80 -8.64
C MET A 132 -4.20 4.21 -8.94
N ASN A 133 -3.18 4.33 -9.77
CA ASN A 133 -2.58 5.62 -10.12
C ASN A 133 -3.56 6.52 -10.87
N ASP A 134 -4.34 5.97 -11.80
CA ASP A 134 -5.40 6.72 -12.48
C ASP A 134 -6.46 7.21 -11.50
N PHE A 135 -6.84 6.40 -10.52
CA PHE A 135 -7.77 6.81 -9.49
C PHE A 135 -7.21 7.95 -8.64
N ILE A 136 -5.94 7.86 -8.17
CA ILE A 136 -5.30 8.90 -7.35
C ILE A 136 -5.25 10.24 -8.09
N LYS A 137 -4.98 10.24 -9.41
CA LYS A 137 -5.04 11.44 -10.26
C LYS A 137 -6.40 12.14 -10.19
N THR A 138 -7.49 11.37 -10.13
CA THR A 138 -8.85 11.96 -10.03
C THR A 138 -9.09 12.71 -8.72
N LEU A 139 -8.28 12.47 -7.68
CA LEU A 139 -8.36 13.17 -6.40
C LEU A 139 -7.63 14.52 -6.38
N GLY A 140 -7.06 14.94 -7.52
CA GLY A 140 -6.26 16.17 -7.62
C GLY A 140 -4.86 16.03 -7.03
N ALA A 141 -4.28 14.83 -7.11
CA ALA A 141 -2.92 14.56 -6.66
C ALA A 141 -1.88 14.88 -7.74
N GLU A 142 -0.70 15.33 -7.30
CA GLU A 142 0.50 15.47 -8.11
C GLU A 142 1.37 14.21 -7.97
N TYR A 143 1.81 13.64 -9.08
CA TYR A 143 2.71 12.49 -9.08
C TYR A 143 4.15 12.95 -8.84
N GLU A 144 4.79 12.48 -7.77
CA GLU A 144 6.17 12.85 -7.39
C GLU A 144 7.21 11.80 -7.84
N GLY A 145 6.77 10.62 -8.29
CA GLY A 145 7.67 9.57 -8.74
C GLY A 145 7.42 8.20 -8.10
N CYS A 146 8.28 7.27 -8.45
CA CYS A 146 8.26 5.91 -7.89
C CYS A 146 9.64 5.58 -7.31
N LEU A 147 9.66 5.18 -6.05
CA LEU A 147 10.87 4.69 -5.38
C LEU A 147 10.94 3.17 -5.45
N GLY A 148 12.15 2.64 -5.57
CA GLY A 148 12.39 1.21 -5.46
C GLY A 148 12.74 0.80 -4.04
N MET A 149 11.88 0.01 -3.43
CA MET A 149 12.21 -0.62 -2.16
C MET A 149 12.94 -1.93 -2.44
N GLU A 150 14.25 -1.96 -2.16
CA GLU A 150 15.04 -3.17 -2.34
C GLU A 150 14.58 -4.26 -1.36
N MET A 151 14.31 -5.45 -1.93
CA MET A 151 13.81 -6.59 -1.16
C MET A 151 14.84 -7.70 -1.12
N ALA A 152 14.97 -8.37 0.03
CA ALA A 152 15.74 -9.59 0.11
C ALA A 152 15.13 -10.67 -0.80
N LYS A 153 15.96 -11.38 -1.56
CA LYS A 153 15.50 -12.51 -2.41
C LYS A 153 14.82 -13.55 -1.52
N ARG A 154 13.55 -13.82 -1.77
CA ARG A 154 12.83 -14.91 -1.10
C ARG A 154 13.40 -16.24 -1.59
N PRO A 155 13.76 -17.20 -0.71
CA PRO A 155 14.17 -18.52 -1.13
C PRO A 155 13.11 -19.16 -2.04
N GLY A 156 13.48 -19.54 -3.26
CA GLY A 156 12.60 -20.21 -4.22
C GLY A 156 11.75 -19.31 -5.11
N SER A 157 11.87 -18.00 -5.04
CA SER A 157 11.24 -17.10 -6.01
C SER A 157 12.19 -16.87 -7.18
N ALA A 158 11.82 -17.38 -8.36
CA ALA A 158 12.39 -16.89 -9.61
C ALA A 158 11.94 -15.44 -9.77
N GLY A 159 12.89 -14.52 -9.64
CA GLY A 159 12.67 -13.08 -9.51
C GLY A 159 11.60 -12.52 -10.45
N ALA A 160 10.60 -11.94 -9.83
CA ALA A 160 9.63 -11.12 -10.52
C ALA A 160 9.36 -9.90 -9.63
N GLY A 161 9.90 -8.79 -9.98
CA GLY A 161 9.72 -7.53 -9.31
C GLY A 161 10.73 -6.55 -9.86
N ALA A 162 10.46 -6.04 -11.04
CA ALA A 162 11.22 -4.95 -11.58
C ALA A 162 10.54 -3.65 -11.18
N ILE A 163 11.31 -2.68 -10.73
CA ILE A 163 10.83 -1.33 -10.58
C ILE A 163 10.68 -0.75 -11.95
N ILE A 164 9.53 -0.19 -12.16
CA ILE A 164 9.19 0.44 -13.41
C ILE A 164 8.90 1.89 -13.10
N GLU A 165 9.81 2.77 -13.42
CA GLU A 165 9.50 4.18 -13.52
C GLU A 165 8.53 4.35 -14.69
N GLY A 166 7.27 4.50 -14.40
CA GLY A 166 6.26 4.90 -15.36
C GLY A 166 6.19 6.41 -15.44
N ASP A 167 6.21 6.95 -16.63
CA ASP A 167 5.89 8.36 -16.84
C ASP A 167 4.46 8.61 -16.38
N GLU A 168 4.25 9.64 -15.55
CA GLU A 168 2.95 10.01 -14.99
C GLU A 168 2.20 8.90 -14.19
N GLY A 169 2.92 7.96 -13.58
CA GLY A 169 2.32 6.88 -12.80
C GLY A 169 1.71 5.78 -13.67
N ARG A 170 2.23 5.55 -14.87
CA ARG A 170 1.85 4.43 -15.74
C ARG A 170 3.07 3.61 -16.11
N TYR A 171 2.86 2.30 -16.22
CA TYR A 171 3.83 1.42 -16.85
C TYR A 171 3.84 1.66 -18.37
N THR A 172 5.00 2.00 -18.90
CA THR A 172 5.23 2.06 -20.35
C THR A 172 5.92 0.79 -20.82
N GLU A 173 5.79 0.43 -22.09
CA GLU A 173 6.49 -0.71 -22.69
C GLU A 173 8.01 -0.60 -22.53
N GLU A 174 8.57 0.60 -22.69
CA GLU A 174 9.99 0.87 -22.53
C GLU A 174 10.46 0.70 -21.08
N ALA A 175 9.64 1.15 -20.10
CA ALA A 175 9.90 0.97 -18.69
C ALA A 175 9.84 -0.52 -18.30
N LEU A 176 8.90 -1.29 -18.86
CA LEU A 176 8.81 -2.75 -18.70
C LEU A 176 10.05 -3.48 -19.23
N GLU A 177 10.58 -3.05 -20.35
CA GLU A 177 11.77 -3.67 -20.94
C GLU A 177 13.03 -3.38 -20.14
N LYS A 178 13.25 -2.13 -19.76
CA LYS A 178 14.33 -1.73 -18.83
C LYS A 178 14.26 -2.47 -17.49
N ALA A 179 13.04 -2.68 -16.99
CA ALA A 179 12.82 -3.42 -15.77
C ALA A 179 13.15 -4.91 -15.91
N ARG A 180 12.82 -5.54 -17.03
CA ARG A 180 13.22 -6.93 -17.33
C ARG A 180 14.73 -7.09 -17.38
N GLU A 181 15.44 -6.15 -17.99
CA GLU A 181 16.90 -6.14 -18.05
C GLU A 181 17.56 -5.93 -16.67
N ALA A 182 16.91 -5.15 -15.80
CA ALA A 182 17.37 -4.90 -14.43
C ALA A 182 17.03 -6.04 -13.45
N ALA A 183 15.99 -6.83 -13.72
CA ALA A 183 15.46 -7.89 -12.84
C ALA A 183 16.47 -8.99 -12.49
N ASP A 184 17.49 -9.20 -13.31
CA ASP A 184 18.57 -10.16 -13.02
C ASP A 184 19.52 -9.68 -11.90
N LYS A 185 19.45 -8.43 -11.47
CA LYS A 185 20.43 -7.82 -10.57
C LYS A 185 19.86 -7.42 -9.20
N THR A 186 18.65 -6.89 -9.14
CA THR A 186 18.08 -6.38 -7.88
C THR A 186 16.58 -6.61 -7.88
N PHE A 187 16.07 -7.23 -6.80
CA PHE A 187 14.63 -7.35 -6.58
C PHE A 187 14.13 -6.14 -5.82
N CYS A 188 13.26 -5.36 -6.43
CA CYS A 188 12.67 -4.18 -5.80
C CYS A 188 11.15 -4.19 -5.95
N GLU A 189 10.45 -3.64 -4.96
CA GLU A 189 9.02 -3.35 -5.04
C GLU A 189 8.80 -1.85 -5.21
N PRO A 190 7.85 -1.42 -6.05
CA PRO A 190 7.60 0.00 -6.29
C PRO A 190 6.87 0.62 -5.09
N VAL A 191 7.31 1.83 -4.71
CA VAL A 191 6.61 2.71 -3.80
C VAL A 191 6.18 3.94 -4.58
N TRP A 192 4.90 4.05 -4.86
CA TRP A 192 4.30 5.15 -5.62
C TRP A 192 4.09 6.36 -4.73
N ILE A 193 4.63 7.52 -5.13
CA ILE A 193 4.63 8.75 -4.33
C ILE A 193 3.72 9.79 -4.97
N TRP A 194 2.75 10.26 -4.21
CA TRP A 194 1.76 11.24 -4.62
C TRP A 194 1.64 12.34 -3.58
N LYS A 195 1.48 13.57 -4.02
CA LYS A 195 1.32 14.75 -3.17
C LYS A 195 -0.07 15.34 -3.31
N LYS A 196 -0.70 15.70 -2.21
CA LYS A 196 -1.98 16.41 -2.17
C LYS A 196 -1.75 17.90 -2.48
N LEU A 197 -2.41 18.41 -3.52
CA LEU A 197 -2.33 19.83 -3.92
C LEU A 197 -3.17 20.76 -3.03
#